data_d473d2b0461c267bb70f58c0ad1d7e36
#
_entry.id   d473d2b0461c267bb70f58c0ad1d7e36
#
_cell.length_a   1.000
_cell.length_b   1.000
_cell.length_c   1.000
_cell.angle_alpha   90.00
_cell.angle_beta   90.00
_cell.angle_gamma   90.00
#
_symmetry.space_group_name_H-M   'P 1'
#
loop_
_entity.id
_entity.type
_entity.pdbx_description
1 polymer ?
#
loop_
_entity_poly.entity_id
_entity_poly.type
_entity_poly.pdbx_seq_one_letter_code
_entity_poly.pdbx_strand_id
1 'polypeptide(L)'
;MASIQKKYIGILGGSFDPAHKGHLSISKIAIKKLKLKKIYWVVTKKNPFKNEAFYTLDERIKCAKKISRTQKKIQTIHLENILKSPKSIDMINYFINKKNIKNIYFIIGSDNLIRFHKWKSWKKIVKLVKLIVFSRKGYDRKGMKSIVVKNFKNKIIFIKNKHITISSTRL
;
A
#
# COMPACT_ATOMS: atom_id res chain seq x y z
N MET A 1 5.17 -17.18 -30.21
CA MET A 1 4.83 -15.80 -29.78
C MET A 1 5.23 -15.64 -28.33
N ALA A 2 6.15 -14.72 -28.03
CA ALA A 2 6.47 -14.39 -26.66
C ALA A 2 5.26 -13.74 -26.00
N SER A 3 4.70 -14.37 -24.94
CA SER A 3 3.62 -13.78 -24.17
C SER A 3 4.13 -12.47 -23.56
N ILE A 4 3.52 -11.35 -23.92
CA ILE A 4 3.82 -10.05 -23.30
C ILE A 4 3.44 -10.17 -21.83
N GLN A 5 4.42 -10.44 -20.99
CA GLN A 5 4.22 -10.58 -19.55
C GLN A 5 3.72 -9.25 -19.00
N LYS A 6 2.47 -9.20 -18.57
CA LYS A 6 1.86 -8.00 -17.99
C LYS A 6 2.71 -7.52 -16.82
N LYS A 7 3.33 -6.35 -16.97
CA LYS A 7 4.17 -5.75 -15.92
C LYS A 7 3.26 -5.05 -14.89
N TYR A 8 3.25 -5.53 -13.67
CA TYR A 8 2.51 -4.92 -12.56
C TYR A 8 3.38 -3.95 -11.77
N ILE A 9 2.73 -2.91 -11.23
CA ILE A 9 3.31 -2.07 -10.19
C ILE A 9 2.63 -2.34 -8.85
N GLY A 10 3.34 -2.04 -7.76
CA GLY A 10 2.78 -2.00 -6.42
C GLY A 10 2.55 -0.56 -5.97
N ILE A 11 1.50 -0.33 -5.20
CA ILE A 11 1.27 0.91 -4.46
C ILE A 11 1.17 0.57 -2.98
N LEU A 12 2.04 1.14 -2.18
CA LEU A 12 2.00 1.09 -0.72
C LEU A 12 1.71 2.50 -0.20
N GLY A 13 0.48 2.75 0.19
CA GLY A 13 0.05 4.01 0.77
C GLY A 13 0.12 3.99 2.29
N GLY A 14 0.48 5.10 2.90
CA GLY A 14 0.50 5.22 4.36
C GLY A 14 1.05 6.56 4.84
N SER A 15 0.92 6.81 6.14
CA SER A 15 1.49 7.99 6.79
C SER A 15 3.01 7.94 6.83
N PHE A 16 3.61 6.75 6.88
CA PHE A 16 5.06 6.54 7.05
C PHE A 16 5.62 7.40 8.19
N ASP A 17 5.10 7.20 9.38
CA ASP A 17 5.33 8.05 10.56
C ASP A 17 6.03 7.30 11.71
N PRO A 18 7.34 7.10 11.62
CA PRO A 18 8.15 7.25 10.43
C PRO A 18 8.12 6.02 9.50
N ALA A 19 8.74 6.14 8.32
CA ALA A 19 9.09 4.97 7.52
C ALA A 19 10.11 4.10 8.28
N HIS A 20 10.03 2.77 8.14
CA HIS A 20 10.91 1.84 8.85
C HIS A 20 11.23 0.58 8.04
N LYS A 21 12.14 -0.25 8.57
CA LYS A 21 12.58 -1.51 7.93
C LYS A 21 11.41 -2.46 7.58
N GLY A 22 10.30 -2.40 8.31
CA GLY A 22 9.09 -3.18 8.00
C GLY A 22 8.50 -2.82 6.64
N HIS A 23 8.37 -1.54 6.31
CA HIS A 23 7.90 -1.09 5.00
C HIS A 23 8.84 -1.56 3.87
N LEU A 24 10.15 -1.48 4.11
CA LEU A 24 11.14 -1.96 3.15
C LEU A 24 11.06 -3.48 2.94
N SER A 25 10.91 -4.25 4.03
CA SER A 25 10.82 -5.71 3.99
C SER A 25 9.61 -6.19 3.19
N ILE A 26 8.40 -5.69 3.50
CA ILE A 26 7.20 -6.09 2.75
C ILE A 26 7.31 -5.69 1.28
N SER A 27 7.91 -4.54 0.98
CA SER A 27 8.14 -4.10 -0.40
C SER A 27 9.09 -5.03 -1.15
N LYS A 28 10.20 -5.44 -0.54
CA LYS A 28 11.14 -6.42 -1.13
C LYS A 28 10.45 -7.77 -1.40
N ILE A 29 9.65 -8.24 -0.45
CA ILE A 29 8.89 -9.49 -0.59
C ILE A 29 7.90 -9.36 -1.76
N ALA A 30 7.15 -8.26 -1.83
CA ALA A 30 6.19 -8.02 -2.91
C ALA A 30 6.89 -7.96 -4.27
N ILE A 31 7.99 -7.22 -4.39
CA ILE A 31 8.78 -7.14 -5.63
C ILE A 31 9.20 -8.53 -6.11
N LYS A 32 9.74 -9.36 -5.20
CA LYS A 32 10.22 -10.70 -5.52
C LYS A 32 9.09 -11.66 -5.87
N LYS A 33 8.09 -11.79 -4.98
CA LYS A 33 7.00 -12.77 -5.13
C LYS A 33 6.07 -12.46 -6.29
N LEU A 34 5.78 -11.17 -6.54
CA LEU A 34 4.82 -10.74 -7.55
C LEU A 34 5.50 -10.23 -8.82
N LYS A 35 6.83 -10.34 -8.90
CA LYS A 35 7.64 -9.87 -10.03
C LYS A 35 7.32 -8.44 -10.45
N LEU A 36 7.20 -7.54 -9.47
CA LEU A 36 6.82 -6.15 -9.72
C LEU A 36 7.90 -5.38 -10.47
N LYS A 37 7.48 -4.55 -11.40
CA LYS A 37 8.36 -3.60 -12.09
C LYS A 37 8.85 -2.52 -11.13
N LYS A 38 7.95 -1.99 -10.30
CA LYS A 38 8.19 -0.90 -9.35
C LYS A 38 7.16 -0.93 -8.21
N ILE A 39 7.53 -0.39 -7.06
CA ILE A 39 6.60 -0.03 -5.98
C ILE A 39 6.66 1.47 -5.74
N TYR A 40 5.50 2.09 -5.63
CA TYR A 40 5.37 3.47 -5.17
C TYR A 40 5.00 3.48 -3.69
N TRP A 41 5.85 4.11 -2.88
CA TRP A 41 5.50 4.51 -1.53
C TRP A 41 4.81 5.86 -1.60
N VAL A 42 3.51 5.88 -1.38
CA VAL A 42 2.71 7.10 -1.44
C VAL A 42 2.49 7.60 -0.01
N VAL A 43 3.26 8.63 0.37
CA VAL A 43 3.17 9.23 1.70
C VAL A 43 1.92 10.10 1.76
N THR A 44 1.01 9.81 2.70
CA THR A 44 -0.23 10.57 2.90
C THR A 44 -0.07 11.60 4.01
N LYS A 45 -0.73 12.76 3.88
CA LYS A 45 -0.69 13.82 4.89
C LYS A 45 -1.29 13.34 6.21
N LYS A 46 -2.47 12.73 6.16
CA LYS A 46 -3.19 12.21 7.33
C LYS A 46 -3.79 10.84 7.04
N ASN A 47 -3.71 9.93 7.99
CA ASN A 47 -4.49 8.70 7.94
C ASN A 47 -5.82 8.97 8.67
N PRO A 48 -6.99 8.85 8.00
CA PRO A 48 -8.29 9.17 8.60
C PRO A 48 -8.66 8.28 9.80
N PHE A 49 -7.95 7.15 9.98
CA PHE A 49 -8.20 6.18 11.05
C PHE A 49 -7.14 6.20 12.16
N LYS A 50 -6.20 7.17 12.14
CA LYS A 50 -5.17 7.36 13.16
C LYS A 50 -5.22 8.77 13.74
N ASN A 51 -4.64 8.91 14.94
CA ASN A 51 -4.36 10.21 15.54
C ASN A 51 -3.42 11.03 14.66
N GLU A 52 -3.15 12.29 15.06
CA GLU A 52 -2.19 13.13 14.35
C GLU A 52 -0.82 12.47 14.22
N ALA A 53 -0.12 12.77 13.13
CA ALA A 53 1.19 12.23 12.87
C ALA A 53 2.22 12.82 13.85
N PHE A 54 3.19 12.00 14.25
CA PHE A 54 4.28 12.41 15.16
C PHE A 54 5.26 13.37 14.47
N TYR A 55 5.57 13.07 13.19
CA TYR A 55 6.49 13.85 12.38
C TYR A 55 5.73 14.66 11.32
N THR A 56 6.30 15.79 10.96
CA THR A 56 5.79 16.60 9.85
C THR A 56 5.78 15.80 8.53
N LEU A 57 4.97 16.21 7.59
CA LEU A 57 4.91 15.56 6.28
C LEU A 57 6.26 15.52 5.59
N ASP A 58 7.02 16.62 5.64
CA ASP A 58 8.34 16.73 5.01
C ASP A 58 9.37 15.79 5.65
N GLU A 59 9.39 15.68 6.97
CA GLU A 59 10.25 14.74 7.70
C GLU A 59 9.93 13.30 7.31
N ARG A 60 8.63 12.96 7.23
CA ARG A 60 8.18 11.62 6.85
C ARG A 60 8.56 11.28 5.41
N ILE A 61 8.42 12.23 4.49
CA ILE A 61 8.84 12.07 3.09
C ILE A 61 10.38 11.91 3.00
N LYS A 62 11.14 12.73 3.69
CA LYS A 62 12.62 12.62 3.74
C LYS A 62 13.06 11.26 4.29
N CYS A 63 12.47 10.83 5.41
CA CYS A 63 12.76 9.52 6.01
C CYS A 63 12.42 8.37 5.04
N ALA A 64 11.25 8.40 4.43
CA ALA A 64 10.82 7.39 3.47
C ALA A 64 11.75 7.32 2.25
N LYS A 65 12.16 8.46 1.70
CA LYS A 65 13.15 8.53 0.61
C LYS A 65 14.50 7.97 1.03
N LYS A 66 15.00 8.30 2.24
CA LYS A 66 16.26 7.79 2.77
C LYS A 66 16.26 6.27 2.86
N ILE A 67 15.18 5.68 3.37
CA ILE A 67 15.07 4.24 3.52
C ILE A 67 14.87 3.55 2.17
N SER A 68 14.02 4.09 1.32
CA SER A 68 13.68 3.47 0.02
C SER A 68 14.80 3.51 -1.00
N ARG A 69 15.72 4.49 -0.93
CA ARG A 69 16.84 4.63 -1.89
C ARG A 69 17.75 3.39 -1.99
N THR A 70 17.77 2.55 -0.97
CA THR A 70 18.52 1.30 -0.97
C THR A 70 17.95 0.25 -1.93
N GLN A 71 16.76 0.50 -2.47
CA GLN A 71 16.06 -0.40 -3.39
C GLN A 71 15.57 0.38 -4.63
N LYS A 72 16.28 0.22 -5.75
CA LYS A 72 16.02 0.95 -7.01
C LYS A 72 14.57 0.82 -7.55
N LYS A 73 13.88 -0.26 -7.18
CA LYS A 73 12.48 -0.49 -7.59
C LYS A 73 11.46 0.20 -6.69
N ILE A 74 11.87 0.90 -5.64
CA ILE A 74 10.97 1.65 -4.76
C ILE A 74 11.12 3.14 -5.05
N GLN A 75 9.99 3.81 -5.27
CA GLN A 75 9.92 5.26 -5.44
C GLN A 75 8.97 5.88 -4.43
N THR A 76 9.49 6.77 -3.60
CA THR A 76 8.67 7.54 -2.64
C THR A 76 8.12 8.79 -3.30
N ILE A 77 6.80 9.00 -3.20
CA ILE A 77 6.07 10.14 -3.75
C ILE A 77 5.02 10.65 -2.77
N HIS A 78 4.59 11.89 -2.97
CA HIS A 78 3.43 12.49 -2.32
C HIS A 78 2.53 13.11 -3.38
N LEU A 79 1.24 12.80 -3.36
CA LEU A 79 0.30 13.15 -4.44
C LEU A 79 -0.83 14.10 -4.01
N GLU A 80 -1.07 14.27 -2.71
CA GLU A 80 -2.24 15.02 -2.24
C GLU A 80 -2.25 16.48 -2.70
N ASN A 81 -1.07 17.09 -2.86
CA ASN A 81 -0.95 18.45 -3.40
C ASN A 81 -1.41 18.55 -4.87
N ILE A 82 -1.17 17.49 -5.65
CA ILE A 82 -1.58 17.40 -7.05
C ILE A 82 -3.06 17.02 -7.15
N LEU A 83 -3.49 16.04 -6.35
CA LEU A 83 -4.85 15.48 -6.42
C LEU A 83 -5.88 16.34 -5.68
N LYS A 84 -5.45 17.23 -4.78
CA LYS A 84 -6.32 17.94 -3.83
C LYS A 84 -7.23 17.00 -3.03
N SER A 85 -6.78 15.77 -2.82
CA SER A 85 -7.56 14.71 -2.18
C SER A 85 -6.67 13.69 -1.47
N PRO A 86 -7.04 13.27 -0.23
CA PRO A 86 -6.36 12.20 0.50
C PRO A 86 -6.93 10.80 0.18
N LYS A 87 -7.91 10.69 -0.72
CA LYS A 87 -8.64 9.45 -0.94
C LYS A 87 -7.85 8.47 -1.80
N SER A 88 -7.78 7.21 -1.39
CA SER A 88 -7.07 6.16 -2.13
C SER A 88 -7.64 5.92 -3.54
N ILE A 89 -8.94 6.12 -3.74
CA ILE A 89 -9.55 5.99 -5.06
C ILE A 89 -9.00 7.04 -6.05
N ASP A 90 -8.80 8.27 -5.61
CA ASP A 90 -8.28 9.34 -6.45
C ASP A 90 -6.80 9.11 -6.78
N MET A 91 -6.03 8.60 -5.83
CA MET A 91 -4.66 8.15 -6.05
C MET A 91 -4.61 7.03 -7.11
N ILE A 92 -5.44 6.01 -7.00
CA ILE A 92 -5.49 4.90 -7.96
C ILE A 92 -5.88 5.40 -9.35
N ASN A 93 -6.90 6.25 -9.44
CA ASN A 93 -7.31 6.87 -10.70
C ASN A 93 -6.19 7.70 -11.35
N TYR A 94 -5.37 8.37 -10.55
CA TYR A 94 -4.20 9.09 -11.06
C TYR A 94 -3.22 8.14 -11.76
N PHE A 95 -2.89 7.01 -11.15
CA PHE A 95 -2.00 6.03 -11.81
C PHE A 95 -2.61 5.46 -13.09
N ILE A 96 -3.93 5.18 -13.08
CA ILE A 96 -4.61 4.65 -14.26
C ILE A 96 -4.69 5.68 -15.37
N ASN A 97 -5.17 6.88 -15.08
CA ASN A 97 -5.54 7.87 -16.09
C ASN A 97 -4.36 8.76 -16.51
N LYS A 98 -3.52 9.21 -15.57
CA LYS A 98 -2.41 10.12 -15.85
C LYS A 98 -1.10 9.39 -16.15
N LYS A 99 -0.86 8.24 -15.52
CA LYS A 99 0.33 7.42 -15.75
C LYS A 99 0.10 6.26 -16.72
N ASN A 100 -1.13 6.07 -17.17
CA ASN A 100 -1.55 4.98 -18.06
C ASN A 100 -1.13 3.57 -17.55
N ILE A 101 -1.26 3.37 -16.24
CA ILE A 101 -0.90 2.11 -15.58
C ILE A 101 -2.17 1.37 -15.17
N LYS A 102 -2.46 0.26 -15.84
CA LYS A 102 -3.69 -0.53 -15.59
C LYS A 102 -3.47 -1.72 -14.65
N ASN A 103 -2.24 -2.23 -14.55
CA ASN A 103 -1.92 -3.41 -13.76
C ASN A 103 -1.34 -2.99 -12.39
N ILE A 104 -2.21 -2.85 -11.40
CA ILE A 104 -1.88 -2.33 -10.08
C ILE A 104 -2.16 -3.38 -9.00
N TYR A 105 -1.18 -3.61 -8.13
CA TYR A 105 -1.33 -4.25 -6.85
C TYR A 105 -1.33 -3.19 -5.75
N PHE A 106 -2.44 -3.10 -5.01
CA PHE A 106 -2.54 -2.19 -3.87
C PHE A 106 -2.19 -2.96 -2.59
N ILE A 107 -1.10 -2.55 -1.93
CA ILE A 107 -0.48 -3.25 -0.81
C ILE A 107 -0.98 -2.66 0.49
N ILE A 108 -1.56 -3.51 1.35
CA ILE A 108 -2.06 -3.14 2.68
C ILE A 108 -1.69 -4.20 3.72
N GLY A 109 -1.80 -3.86 5.00
CA GLY A 109 -1.73 -4.84 6.08
C GLY A 109 -3.10 -5.45 6.39
N SER A 110 -3.12 -6.62 7.04
CA SER A 110 -4.35 -7.29 7.46
C SER A 110 -5.19 -6.46 8.45
N ASP A 111 -4.55 -5.57 9.21
CA ASP A 111 -5.22 -4.58 10.07
C ASP A 111 -6.08 -3.58 9.27
N ASN A 112 -5.56 -3.09 8.15
CA ASN A 112 -6.30 -2.20 7.25
C ASN A 112 -7.43 -2.93 6.51
N LEU A 113 -7.26 -4.20 6.17
CA LEU A 113 -8.27 -4.98 5.48
C LEU A 113 -9.58 -5.08 6.28
N ILE A 114 -9.50 -5.16 7.61
CA ILE A 114 -10.67 -5.22 8.50
C ILE A 114 -11.59 -4.01 8.30
N ARG A 115 -10.99 -2.82 8.12
CA ARG A 115 -11.70 -1.54 7.97
C ARG A 115 -11.79 -1.05 6.53
N PHE A 116 -11.30 -1.80 5.57
CA PHE A 116 -11.22 -1.37 4.17
C PHE A 116 -12.60 -1.03 3.58
N HIS A 117 -13.65 -1.72 4.02
CA HIS A 117 -15.03 -1.43 3.61
C HIS A 117 -15.54 -0.03 4.04
N LYS A 118 -14.84 0.65 4.95
CA LYS A 118 -15.11 2.04 5.36
C LYS A 118 -14.41 3.07 4.49
N TRP A 119 -13.52 2.65 3.59
CA TRP A 119 -12.83 3.57 2.71
C TRP A 119 -13.75 4.08 1.59
N LYS A 120 -13.60 5.35 1.25
CA LYS A 120 -14.41 5.95 0.17
C LYS A 120 -14.26 5.15 -1.12
N SER A 121 -15.41 4.74 -1.70
CA SER A 121 -15.47 3.96 -2.95
C SER A 121 -14.70 2.64 -2.92
N TRP A 122 -14.62 1.98 -1.78
CA TRP A 122 -13.86 0.75 -1.59
C TRP A 122 -14.20 -0.37 -2.62
N LYS A 123 -15.47 -0.54 -2.97
CA LYS A 123 -15.90 -1.51 -4.00
C LYS A 123 -15.29 -1.18 -5.36
N LYS A 124 -15.21 0.13 -5.72
CA LYS A 124 -14.58 0.58 -6.95
C LYS A 124 -13.08 0.32 -6.93
N ILE A 125 -12.42 0.55 -5.79
CA ILE A 125 -10.99 0.24 -5.61
C ILE A 125 -10.74 -1.23 -5.92
N VAL A 126 -11.46 -2.15 -5.27
CA VAL A 126 -11.25 -3.60 -5.44
C VAL A 126 -11.54 -4.08 -6.87
N LYS A 127 -12.42 -3.40 -7.61
CA LYS A 127 -12.65 -3.69 -9.03
C LYS A 127 -11.48 -3.24 -9.91
N LEU A 128 -10.83 -2.13 -9.57
CA LEU A 128 -9.75 -1.54 -10.37
C LEU A 128 -8.37 -2.18 -10.12
N VAL A 129 -8.12 -2.69 -8.91
CA VAL A 129 -6.82 -3.24 -8.50
C VAL A 129 -6.97 -4.60 -7.83
N LYS A 130 -5.85 -5.33 -7.71
CA LYS A 130 -5.78 -6.46 -6.77
C LYS A 130 -5.20 -6.00 -5.44
N LEU A 131 -5.81 -6.44 -4.34
CA LEU A 131 -5.29 -6.18 -3.00
C LEU A 131 -4.23 -7.22 -2.64
N ILE A 132 -3.07 -6.75 -2.20
CA ILE A 132 -2.04 -7.58 -1.61
C ILE A 132 -2.03 -7.32 -0.11
N VAL A 133 -2.39 -8.33 0.65
CA VAL A 133 -2.53 -8.21 2.09
C VAL A 133 -1.36 -8.89 2.79
N PHE A 134 -0.55 -8.10 3.46
CA PHE A 134 0.52 -8.61 4.30
C PHE A 134 0.03 -8.93 5.70
N SER A 135 0.49 -10.07 6.22
CA SER A 135 0.19 -10.55 7.56
C SER A 135 0.61 -9.56 8.64
N ARG A 136 -0.28 -9.31 9.61
CA ARG A 136 0.02 -8.57 10.83
C ARG A 136 -0.43 -9.37 12.05
N LYS A 137 0.46 -9.53 13.02
CA LYS A 137 0.20 -10.27 14.25
C LYS A 137 -1.09 -9.79 14.92
N GLY A 138 -2.01 -10.72 15.19
CA GLY A 138 -3.29 -10.42 15.85
C GLY A 138 -4.43 -9.98 14.93
N TYR A 139 -4.17 -9.71 13.64
CA TYR A 139 -5.19 -9.17 12.72
C TYR A 139 -5.61 -10.13 11.61
N ASP A 140 -4.81 -11.14 11.29
CA ASP A 140 -5.02 -11.99 10.11
C ASP A 140 -6.36 -12.71 10.13
N ARG A 141 -6.72 -13.33 11.26
CA ARG A 141 -8.00 -14.05 11.39
C ARG A 141 -9.21 -13.14 11.17
N LYS A 142 -9.19 -11.92 11.74
CA LYS A 142 -10.25 -10.93 11.55
C LYS A 142 -10.25 -10.38 10.11
N GLY A 143 -9.06 -10.13 9.55
CA GLY A 143 -8.90 -9.70 8.16
C GLY A 143 -9.49 -10.67 7.16
N MET A 144 -9.22 -11.97 7.32
CA MET A 144 -9.77 -13.03 6.46
C MET A 144 -11.28 -13.17 6.54
N LYS A 145 -11.91 -12.74 7.64
CA LYS A 145 -13.37 -12.72 7.84
C LYS A 145 -14.02 -11.38 7.47
N SER A 146 -13.25 -10.44 6.95
CA SER A 146 -13.74 -9.10 6.61
C SER A 146 -14.78 -9.10 5.49
N ILE A 147 -15.60 -8.05 5.44
CA ILE A 147 -16.61 -7.83 4.40
C ILE A 147 -15.97 -7.85 3.00
N VAL A 148 -14.77 -7.31 2.88
CA VAL A 148 -14.04 -7.26 1.60
C VAL A 148 -13.69 -8.66 1.10
N VAL A 149 -13.19 -9.53 1.97
CA VAL A 149 -12.87 -10.93 1.61
C VAL A 149 -14.11 -11.70 1.24
N LYS A 150 -15.21 -11.53 1.99
CA LYS A 150 -16.48 -12.20 1.69
C LYS A 150 -17.00 -11.88 0.29
N ASN A 151 -16.85 -10.63 -0.17
CA ASN A 151 -17.40 -10.18 -1.44
C ASN A 151 -16.43 -10.26 -2.63
N PHE A 152 -15.10 -10.21 -2.39
CA PHE A 152 -14.09 -10.07 -3.43
C PHE A 152 -12.87 -10.97 -3.23
N LYS A 153 -13.06 -12.19 -2.75
CA LYS A 153 -11.97 -13.14 -2.43
C LYS A 153 -10.96 -13.31 -3.57
N ASN A 154 -11.44 -13.38 -4.81
CA ASN A 154 -10.61 -13.54 -6.02
C ASN A 154 -9.75 -12.32 -6.36
N LYS A 155 -9.99 -11.18 -5.74
CA LYS A 155 -9.20 -9.94 -5.91
C LYS A 155 -8.16 -9.74 -4.81
N ILE A 156 -8.02 -10.68 -3.89
CA ILE A 156 -7.20 -10.54 -2.69
C ILE A 156 -6.16 -11.65 -2.66
N ILE A 157 -4.90 -11.26 -2.48
CA ILE A 157 -3.77 -12.17 -2.29
C ILE A 157 -3.20 -11.92 -0.90
N PHE A 158 -3.25 -12.95 -0.04
CA PHE A 158 -2.60 -12.91 1.27
C PHE A 158 -1.16 -13.36 1.17
N ILE A 159 -0.25 -12.59 1.74
CA ILE A 159 1.17 -12.93 1.87
C ILE A 159 1.51 -13.03 3.34
N LYS A 160 1.80 -14.25 3.81
CA LYS A 160 2.39 -14.48 5.12
C LYS A 160 3.86 -14.03 5.08
N ASN A 161 4.26 -13.21 6.00
CA ASN A 161 5.64 -12.75 6.19
C ASN A 161 6.06 -12.98 7.65
N LYS A 162 7.35 -13.13 7.89
CA LYS A 162 7.87 -13.10 9.28
C LYS A 162 7.50 -11.75 9.86
N HIS A 163 6.81 -11.78 11.01
CA HIS A 163 6.39 -10.55 11.67
C HIS A 163 7.63 -9.76 12.10
N ILE A 164 7.86 -8.63 11.43
CA ILE A 164 8.82 -7.64 11.90
C ILE A 164 8.09 -6.84 12.97
N THR A 165 8.54 -6.95 14.19
CA THR A 165 7.90 -6.40 15.40
C THR A 165 7.92 -4.87 15.47
N ILE A 166 8.34 -4.18 14.41
CA ILE A 166 8.43 -2.72 14.34
C ILE A 166 7.15 -2.19 13.69
N SER A 167 6.28 -1.61 14.49
CA SER A 167 5.22 -0.71 14.00
C SER A 167 5.62 0.73 14.33
N SER A 168 5.25 1.68 13.48
CA SER A 168 5.42 3.12 13.74
C SER A 168 4.77 3.59 15.05
N THR A 169 3.96 2.76 15.69
CA THR A 169 3.29 3.04 16.97
C THR A 169 4.16 2.70 18.18
N ARG A 170 5.35 2.14 18.00
CA ARG A 170 6.28 1.69 19.06
C ARG A 170 7.70 2.26 18.95
N LEU A 171 7.88 3.34 18.21
CA LEU A 171 9.15 4.07 18.14
C LEU A 171 9.09 5.31 19.01
#